data_a02345502e88e08ace921a729b26a18e
#
_entry.id   a02345502e88e08ace921a729b26a18e
#
_cell.length_a   1.000
_cell.length_b   1.000
_cell.length_c   1.000
_cell.angle_alpha   90.00
_cell.angle_beta   90.00
_cell.angle_gamma   90.00
#
_symmetry.space_group_name_H-M   'P 1'
#
loop_
_entity.id
_entity.type
_entity.pdbx_description
1 polymer ?
#
loop_
_entity_poly.entity_id
_entity_poly.type
_entity_poly.pdbx_seq_one_letter_code
_entity_poly.pdbx_strand_id
1 'polypeptide(L)'
;VYKRQGNHAYTLFGNLLKNGTLDNLWDTHAPFQIDGNFGGTAGVTEMLLQSHMGFIQLLPALPDAWKDGLVSGLCAKGNFEVSISWKNNRLDEAILVSKAGTPCTVRYGDKTLSFKTIKGKVYKIKADGDKLMQIQ
;
A
#
# COMPACT_ATOMS: atom_id res chain seq x y z
N VAL A 1 10.22 -5.91 -12.29
CA VAL A 1 11.01 -5.80 -11.03
C VAL A 1 10.09 -5.90 -9.82
N TYR A 2 9.06 -5.06 -9.72
CA TYR A 2 8.18 -5.01 -8.53
C TYR A 2 7.38 -6.30 -8.26
N LYS A 3 6.90 -7.01 -9.29
CA LYS A 3 6.21 -8.30 -9.10
C LYS A 3 7.07 -9.37 -8.46
N ARG A 4 8.36 -9.42 -8.82
CA ARG A 4 9.31 -10.38 -8.21
C ARG A 4 9.61 -10.01 -6.75
N GLN A 5 9.66 -8.73 -6.44
CA GLN A 5 9.85 -8.25 -5.06
C GLN A 5 8.63 -8.55 -4.18
N GLY A 6 7.41 -8.43 -4.70
CA GLY A 6 6.18 -8.76 -3.98
C GLY A 6 6.13 -10.22 -3.55
N ASN A 7 6.42 -11.16 -4.45
CA ASN A 7 6.46 -12.58 -4.11
C ASN A 7 7.58 -12.92 -3.13
N HIS A 8 8.75 -12.28 -3.28
CA HIS A 8 9.86 -12.45 -2.35
C HIS A 8 9.51 -11.91 -0.96
N ALA A 9 8.96 -10.70 -0.86
CA ALA A 9 8.51 -10.11 0.38
C ALA A 9 7.42 -10.98 1.06
N TYR A 10 6.49 -11.51 0.28
CA TYR A 10 5.47 -12.43 0.78
C TYR A 10 6.06 -13.72 1.37
N THR A 11 7.05 -14.30 0.71
CA THR A 11 7.77 -15.48 1.22
C THR A 11 8.48 -15.17 2.53
N LEU A 12 9.20 -14.04 2.61
CA LEU A 12 9.89 -13.63 3.83
C LEU A 12 8.91 -13.35 4.98
N PHE A 13 7.80 -12.68 4.69
CA PHE A 13 6.74 -12.44 5.67
C PHE A 13 6.10 -13.75 6.16
N GLY A 14 5.82 -14.69 5.25
CA GLY A 14 5.33 -16.01 5.60
C GLY A 14 6.30 -16.79 6.50
N ASN A 15 7.60 -16.69 6.24
CA ASN A 15 8.64 -17.28 7.09
C ASN A 15 8.68 -16.64 8.49
N LEU A 16 8.52 -15.31 8.58
CA LEU A 16 8.42 -14.60 9.84
C LEU A 16 7.22 -15.09 10.66
N LEU A 17 6.05 -15.18 10.05
CA LEU A 17 4.84 -15.68 10.73
C LEU A 17 5.01 -17.13 11.19
N LYS A 18 5.58 -18.00 10.34
CA LYS A 18 5.73 -19.42 10.64
C LYS A 18 6.76 -19.71 11.72
N ASN A 19 7.87 -18.98 11.74
CA ASN A 19 9.03 -19.30 12.57
C ASN A 19 9.27 -18.29 13.71
N GLY A 20 8.71 -17.09 13.60
CA GLY A 20 8.94 -15.98 14.51
C GLY A 20 7.67 -15.50 15.24
N THR A 21 6.55 -16.22 15.15
CA THR A 21 5.28 -15.78 15.70
C THR A 21 4.55 -16.94 16.38
N LEU A 22 3.99 -16.71 17.56
CA LEU A 22 3.13 -17.65 18.27
C LEU A 22 1.69 -17.60 17.72
N ASP A 23 0.86 -18.59 18.09
CA ASP A 23 -0.54 -18.67 17.68
C ASP A 23 -1.39 -17.45 18.10
N ASN A 24 -1.00 -16.77 19.19
CA ASN A 24 -1.59 -15.51 19.63
C ASN A 24 -1.02 -14.27 18.92
N LEU A 25 -0.25 -14.47 17.86
CA LEU A 25 0.43 -13.45 17.05
C LEU A 25 1.59 -12.72 17.75
N TRP A 26 2.03 -13.17 18.92
CA TRP A 26 3.20 -12.60 19.56
C TRP A 26 4.49 -13.03 18.88
N ASP A 27 5.42 -12.08 18.78
CA ASP A 27 6.79 -12.37 18.35
C ASP A 27 7.49 -13.32 19.34
N THR A 28 8.21 -14.31 18.82
CA THR A 28 8.93 -15.32 19.61
C THR A 28 10.32 -14.85 20.07
N HIS A 29 10.74 -13.62 19.74
CA HIS A 29 12.03 -13.09 20.17
C HIS A 29 12.15 -13.09 21.70
N ALA A 30 13.28 -13.53 22.23
CA ALA A 30 13.52 -13.59 23.66
C ALA A 30 14.56 -12.52 24.09
N PRO A 31 14.17 -11.54 24.96
CA PRO A 31 12.82 -11.31 25.51
C PRO A 31 11.85 -10.79 24.45
N PHE A 32 10.55 -10.96 24.67
CA PHE A 32 9.51 -10.46 23.77
C PHE A 32 9.71 -8.98 23.43
N GLN A 33 9.61 -8.65 22.15
CA GLN A 33 9.73 -7.30 21.61
C GLN A 33 8.56 -7.00 20.69
N ILE A 34 7.66 -6.10 21.10
CA ILE A 34 6.45 -5.76 20.33
C ILE A 34 6.76 -5.06 19.00
N ASP A 35 7.94 -4.48 18.86
CA ASP A 35 8.42 -3.88 17.63
C ASP A 35 8.54 -4.90 16.48
N GLY A 36 8.79 -6.18 16.76
CA GLY A 36 8.68 -7.26 15.77
C GLY A 36 7.26 -7.37 15.19
N ASN A 37 6.24 -7.27 16.03
CA ASN A 37 4.84 -7.24 15.61
C ASN A 37 4.50 -6.00 14.78
N PHE A 38 4.96 -4.83 15.20
CA PHE A 38 4.77 -3.58 14.43
C PHE A 38 5.52 -3.61 13.11
N GLY A 39 6.72 -4.17 13.10
CA GLY A 39 7.52 -4.37 11.89
C GLY A 39 6.81 -5.23 10.86
N GLY A 40 6.16 -6.31 11.28
CA GLY A 40 5.34 -7.16 10.41
C GLY A 40 4.19 -6.40 9.76
N THR A 41 3.43 -5.64 10.55
CA THR A 41 2.31 -4.80 10.05
C THR A 41 2.81 -3.70 9.11
N ALA A 42 3.91 -3.02 9.49
CA ALA A 42 4.54 -2.01 8.65
C ALA A 42 5.01 -2.59 7.31
N GLY A 43 5.61 -3.79 7.32
CA GLY A 43 6.04 -4.49 6.12
C GLY A 43 4.89 -4.76 5.15
N VAL A 44 3.75 -5.25 5.63
CA VAL A 44 2.55 -5.44 4.79
C VAL A 44 2.04 -4.11 4.24
N THR A 45 2.03 -3.06 5.06
CA THR A 45 1.63 -1.71 4.61
C THR A 45 2.54 -1.21 3.49
N GLU A 46 3.85 -1.34 3.62
CA GLU A 46 4.84 -0.94 2.59
C GLU A 46 4.71 -1.77 1.30
N MET A 47 4.22 -3.01 1.36
CA MET A 47 3.91 -3.79 0.15
C MET A 47 2.73 -3.21 -0.63
N LEU A 48 1.80 -2.54 0.05
CA LEU A 48 0.55 -2.01 -0.53
C LEU A 48 0.62 -0.51 -0.85
N LEU A 49 1.34 0.27 -0.03
CA LEU A 49 1.43 1.73 -0.18
C LEU A 49 2.81 2.24 0.26
N GLN A 50 3.45 3.04 -0.58
CA GLN A 50 4.65 3.79 -0.21
C GLN A 50 4.49 5.27 -0.56
N SER A 51 5.05 6.17 0.25
CA SER A 51 4.95 7.61 0.03
C SER A 51 6.22 8.40 0.38
N HIS A 52 7.35 7.71 0.58
CA HIS A 52 8.61 8.33 0.98
C HIS A 52 9.39 8.98 -0.17
N MET A 53 9.04 8.70 -1.43
CA MET A 53 9.76 9.18 -2.62
C MET A 53 9.17 10.46 -3.23
N GLY A 54 8.31 11.20 -2.50
CA GLY A 54 7.67 12.41 -3.01
C GLY A 54 6.41 12.16 -3.84
N PHE A 55 5.99 10.92 -3.99
CA PHE A 55 4.73 10.51 -4.61
C PHE A 55 4.12 9.32 -3.84
N ILE A 56 2.84 9.10 -4.05
CA ILE A 56 2.10 7.97 -3.48
C ILE A 56 2.18 6.80 -4.47
N GLN A 57 2.96 5.78 -4.13
CA GLN A 57 3.10 4.55 -4.91
C GLN A 57 2.04 3.55 -4.47
N LEU A 58 1.16 3.17 -5.39
CA LEU A 58 0.10 2.18 -5.15
C LEU A 58 0.59 0.78 -5.53
N LEU A 59 0.35 -0.18 -4.65
CA LEU A 59 0.64 -1.62 -4.83
C LEU A 59 2.07 -1.89 -5.33
N PRO A 60 3.12 -1.31 -4.70
CA PRO A 60 4.50 -1.44 -5.19
C PRO A 60 5.01 -2.88 -5.17
N ALA A 61 4.52 -3.70 -4.24
CA ALA A 61 4.99 -5.07 -4.02
C ALA A 61 3.84 -6.05 -3.76
N LEU A 62 2.75 -5.95 -4.56
CA LEU A 62 1.61 -6.87 -4.46
C LEU A 62 2.04 -8.27 -4.87
N PRO A 63 1.93 -9.31 -3.99
CA PRO A 63 2.26 -10.68 -4.33
C PRO A 63 1.16 -11.31 -5.19
N ASP A 64 1.53 -12.27 -6.02
CA ASP A 64 0.58 -12.99 -6.88
C ASP A 64 -0.47 -13.79 -6.07
N ALA A 65 -0.15 -14.14 -4.81
CA ALA A 65 -1.06 -14.81 -3.90
C ALA A 65 -2.26 -13.94 -3.47
N TRP A 66 -2.12 -12.62 -3.48
CA TRP A 66 -3.18 -11.67 -3.13
C TRP A 66 -3.93 -11.20 -4.39
N LYS A 67 -4.70 -12.10 -4.99
CA LYS A 67 -5.40 -11.84 -6.26
C LYS A 67 -6.35 -10.67 -6.17
N ASP A 68 -7.19 -10.67 -5.13
CA ASP A 68 -8.21 -9.66 -4.88
C ASP A 68 -8.08 -9.15 -3.45
N GLY A 69 -8.37 -7.89 -3.23
CA GLY A 69 -8.32 -7.33 -1.89
C GLY A 69 -8.69 -5.87 -1.81
N LEU A 70 -8.82 -5.43 -0.56
CA LEU A 70 -9.12 -4.06 -0.17
C LEU A 70 -8.34 -3.72 1.08
N VAL A 71 -7.75 -2.55 1.10
CA VAL A 71 -7.18 -1.93 2.30
C VAL A 71 -7.69 -0.50 2.41
N SER A 72 -7.97 -0.03 3.61
CA SER A 72 -8.49 1.32 3.86
C SER A 72 -7.77 2.00 5.02
N GLY A 73 -7.79 3.34 5.00
CA GLY A 73 -7.27 4.15 6.10
C GLY A 73 -5.74 4.23 6.16
N LEU A 74 -5.03 3.88 5.09
CA LEU A 74 -3.57 4.01 5.06
C LEU A 74 -3.17 5.50 5.00
N CYS A 75 -2.23 5.89 5.85
CA CYS A 75 -1.72 7.26 5.88
C CYS A 75 -0.51 7.42 4.94
N ALA A 76 -0.60 8.40 4.04
CA ALA A 76 0.49 8.77 3.14
C ALA A 76 1.03 10.17 3.43
N LYS A 77 2.31 10.42 3.11
CA LYS A 77 2.94 11.75 3.22
C LYS A 77 2.14 12.79 2.44
N GLY A 78 2.09 14.01 2.95
CA GLY A 78 1.26 15.09 2.42
C GLY A 78 -0.14 15.14 3.01
N ASN A 79 -0.38 14.41 4.12
CA ASN A 79 -1.67 14.33 4.81
C ASN A 79 -2.78 13.73 3.92
N PHE A 80 -2.50 12.63 3.29
CA PHE A 80 -3.48 11.84 2.56
C PHE A 80 -3.87 10.59 3.35
N GLU A 81 -5.17 10.29 3.36
CA GLU A 81 -5.69 8.98 3.75
C GLU A 81 -6.06 8.24 2.48
N VAL A 82 -5.59 7.00 2.35
CA VAL A 82 -5.66 6.24 1.10
C VAL A 82 -6.35 4.90 1.35
N SER A 83 -7.31 4.58 0.50
CA SER A 83 -7.92 3.25 0.40
C SER A 83 -7.65 2.70 -1.00
N ILE A 84 -7.33 1.42 -1.09
CA ILE A 84 -6.93 0.78 -2.35
C ILE A 84 -7.71 -0.52 -2.48
N SER A 85 -8.37 -0.72 -3.61
CA SER A 85 -8.91 -2.02 -4.02
C SER A 85 -8.17 -2.55 -5.24
N TRP A 86 -8.05 -3.86 -5.29
CA TRP A 86 -7.45 -4.54 -6.44
C TRP A 86 -8.18 -5.83 -6.76
N LYS A 87 -8.17 -6.20 -8.04
CA LYS A 87 -8.75 -7.42 -8.58
C LYS A 87 -7.81 -8.05 -9.59
N ASN A 88 -7.69 -9.36 -9.56
CA ASN A 88 -6.78 -10.13 -10.44
C ASN A 88 -5.36 -9.56 -10.44
N ASN A 89 -4.83 -9.22 -9.25
CA ASN A 89 -3.51 -8.59 -9.05
C ASN A 89 -3.33 -7.24 -9.76
N ARG A 90 -4.41 -6.51 -10.05
CA ARG A 90 -4.38 -5.19 -10.69
C ARG A 90 -5.16 -4.18 -9.88
N LEU A 91 -4.70 -2.94 -9.88
CA LEU A 91 -5.43 -1.84 -9.29
C LEU A 91 -6.85 -1.74 -9.89
N ASP A 92 -7.86 -1.84 -9.05
CA ASP A 92 -9.26 -1.60 -9.41
C ASP A 92 -9.61 -0.12 -9.16
N GLU A 93 -9.42 0.34 -7.91
CA GLU A 93 -9.67 1.74 -7.54
C GLU A 93 -8.74 2.15 -6.39
N ALA A 94 -8.31 3.39 -6.39
CA ALA A 94 -7.74 4.03 -5.22
C ALA A 94 -8.56 5.27 -4.85
N ILE A 95 -8.87 5.42 -3.56
CA ILE A 95 -9.59 6.57 -3.01
C ILE A 95 -8.63 7.33 -2.11
N LEU A 96 -8.44 8.62 -2.39
CA LEU A 96 -7.56 9.51 -1.63
C LEU A 96 -8.38 10.62 -1.00
N VAL A 97 -8.28 10.76 0.31
CA VAL A 97 -8.83 11.91 1.04
C VAL A 97 -7.70 12.88 1.34
N SER A 98 -7.77 14.08 0.80
CA SER A 98 -6.78 15.13 1.08
C SER A 98 -7.11 15.84 2.39
N LYS A 99 -6.31 15.63 3.43
CA LYS A 99 -6.53 16.27 4.74
C LYS A 99 -5.98 17.71 4.81
N ALA A 100 -5.03 18.06 3.92
CA ALA A 100 -4.35 19.37 3.95
C ALA A 100 -4.50 20.21 2.68
N GLY A 101 -4.96 19.64 1.55
CA GLY A 101 -5.04 20.34 0.27
C GLY A 101 -3.69 20.45 -0.46
N THR A 102 -2.71 19.63 -0.11
CA THR A 102 -1.39 19.63 -0.76
C THR A 102 -1.48 19.03 -2.17
N PRO A 103 -0.63 19.44 -3.13
CA PRO A 103 -0.54 18.77 -4.42
C PRO A 103 -0.25 17.29 -4.25
N CYS A 104 -0.87 16.46 -5.09
CA CYS A 104 -0.75 15.02 -5.04
C CYS A 104 -0.15 14.47 -6.32
N THR A 105 0.81 13.58 -6.19
CA THR A 105 1.30 12.75 -7.29
C THR A 105 1.12 11.29 -6.91
N VAL A 106 0.39 10.56 -7.74
CA VAL A 106 0.12 9.13 -7.57
C VAL A 106 0.81 8.34 -8.65
N ARG A 107 1.40 7.21 -8.29
CA ARG A 107 2.05 6.29 -9.23
C ARG A 107 1.55 4.86 -9.04
N TYR A 108 1.32 4.16 -10.16
CA TYR A 108 1.02 2.74 -10.19
C TYR A 108 1.78 2.09 -11.36
N GLY A 109 2.72 1.20 -11.05
CA GLY A 109 3.69 0.73 -12.05
C GLY A 109 4.46 1.89 -12.65
N ASP A 110 4.41 2.03 -13.97
CA ASP A 110 5.06 3.12 -14.72
C ASP A 110 4.14 4.33 -14.94
N LYS A 111 2.87 4.22 -14.54
CA LYS A 111 1.85 5.25 -14.73
C LYS A 111 1.90 6.27 -13.62
N THR A 112 1.88 7.55 -13.96
CA THR A 112 1.91 8.64 -12.98
C THR A 112 0.80 9.65 -13.28
N LEU A 113 0.15 10.14 -12.22
CA LEU A 113 -0.87 11.18 -12.27
C LEU A 113 -0.58 12.24 -11.20
N SER A 114 -0.47 13.50 -11.61
CA SER A 114 -0.28 14.63 -10.69
C SER A 114 -1.46 15.59 -10.80
N PHE A 115 -1.97 16.05 -9.65
CA PHE A 115 -3.11 16.97 -9.60
C PHE A 115 -3.09 17.82 -8.34
N LYS A 116 -3.78 18.96 -8.40
CA LYS A 116 -4.01 19.82 -7.24
C LYS A 116 -5.15 19.25 -6.41
N THR A 117 -5.01 19.33 -5.10
CA THR A 117 -6.07 18.88 -4.19
C THR A 117 -6.64 20.04 -3.37
N ILE A 118 -7.81 19.82 -2.81
CA ILE A 118 -8.50 20.74 -1.91
C ILE A 118 -8.69 19.99 -0.58
N LYS A 119 -8.42 20.66 0.52
CA LYS A 119 -8.59 20.11 1.87
C LYS A 119 -10.01 19.54 2.06
N GLY A 120 -10.09 18.33 2.57
CA GLY A 120 -11.35 17.63 2.85
C GLY A 120 -11.98 16.94 1.65
N LYS A 121 -11.48 17.15 0.42
CA LYS A 121 -12.02 16.49 -0.76
C LYS A 121 -11.49 15.07 -0.95
N VAL A 122 -12.34 14.26 -1.56
CA VAL A 122 -12.08 12.86 -1.94
C VAL A 122 -11.77 12.80 -3.43
N TYR A 123 -10.79 12.01 -3.79
CA TYR A 123 -10.33 11.80 -5.17
C TYR A 123 -10.31 10.30 -5.45
N LYS A 124 -10.96 9.88 -6.51
CA LYS A 124 -10.97 8.49 -6.97
C LYS A 124 -10.05 8.35 -8.17
N ILE A 125 -9.19 7.37 -8.13
CA ILE A 125 -8.19 7.08 -9.17
C ILE A 125 -8.42 5.67 -9.69
N LYS A 126 -8.47 5.51 -10.99
CA LYS A 126 -8.51 4.21 -11.68
C LYS A 126 -7.37 4.11 -12.68
N ALA A 127 -6.97 2.87 -12.96
CA ALA A 127 -6.08 2.56 -14.06
C ALA A 127 -6.93 2.21 -15.28
N ASP A 128 -6.74 2.93 -16.38
CA ASP A 128 -7.37 2.64 -17.67
C ASP A 128 -6.29 2.52 -18.74
N GLY A 129 -6.14 1.32 -19.28
CA GLY A 129 -5.06 1.00 -20.22
C GLY A 129 -3.70 1.44 -19.66
N ASP A 130 -3.02 2.35 -20.36
CA ASP A 130 -1.69 2.85 -20.00
C ASP A 130 -1.70 4.13 -19.16
N LYS A 131 -2.83 4.56 -18.65
CA LYS A 131 -2.95 5.81 -17.89
C LYS A 131 -3.61 5.61 -16.54
N LEU A 132 -3.29 6.52 -15.60
CA LEU A 132 -4.09 6.73 -14.40
C LEU A 132 -5.05 7.89 -14.66
N MET A 133 -6.29 7.73 -14.26
CA MET A 133 -7.32 8.77 -14.41
C MET A 133 -7.99 9.06 -13.07
N GLN A 134 -8.26 10.33 -12.83
CA GLN A 134 -9.17 10.75 -11.79
C GLN A 134 -10.60 10.63 -12.32
N ILE A 135 -11.45 9.93 -11.57
CA ILE A 135 -12.88 9.82 -11.84
C ILE A 135 -13.68 10.65 -10.83
N GLN A 136 -14.80 11.14 -11.25
CA GLN A 136 -15.72 11.92 -10.39
C GLN A 136 -16.51 11.01 -9.44
#